data_cb369a34145eaadf0b300dc2164f92fb
#
_entry.id   cb369a34145eaadf0b300dc2164f92fb
#
_cell.length_a   1.000
_cell.length_b   1.000
_cell.length_c   1.000
_cell.angle_alpha   90.00
_cell.angle_beta   90.00
_cell.angle_gamma   90.00
#
_symmetry.space_group_name_H-M   'P 1'
#
loop_
_entity.id
_entity.type
_entity.pdbx_description
1 polymer ?
#
loop_
_entity_poly.entity_id
_entity_poly.type
_entity_poly.pdbx_seq_one_letter_code
_entity_poly.pdbx_strand_id
1 'polypeptide(L)'
;MAIQLYNTLTRKKEPFIPLEEGKVKMYVCGPTVYNYIHIGNARPAIVFDTVRRYLEYRGYDVNFVSNFTDVDDKLIRTAKELGEEVPEIAERFIEAYFEDVSALGCKKADTHPRVTENMDTIIEFIEALIDKGFAYESEGDVYYHTRKFEEYGKLSHQSIDELKLGNRIAVGEKKKDALDFVLWKAAKEGEIKWDSPWGAGRPGWHIECSAMARKYLGDTIDIHAGGQDLSFPHHENEIAQSEAVTGKTFARYWMHNGYINIDNEKMSKSLGNFVLVHDIIKKHNPQVLRFFMLAVHYRNQINYNEELLENTKAGYERIKASYENLKHRKEASSELTDNNQEWLEKIGDLQKQFITDMDDDFNTANAISVVFELSKQANYYLMEKNTSTAVIDAFMTQFEDFFGVLGLSLEDEPELLDEEVDQLIADRIQARKDRNFQLADQIRDQLKEMNIILEDTAQGTRWKRG
;
A
#
# COMPACT_ATOMS: atom_id res chain seq x y z
N MET A 1 -0.47 14.24 -21.52
CA MET A 1 -1.95 14.29 -21.29
C MET A 1 -2.17 14.62 -19.81
N ALA A 2 -3.33 15.15 -19.43
CA ALA A 2 -3.68 15.34 -18.02
C ALA A 2 -4.02 13.98 -17.40
N ILE A 3 -3.59 13.76 -16.16
CA ILE A 3 -3.96 12.57 -15.40
C ILE A 3 -5.49 12.55 -15.24
N GLN A 4 -6.10 11.42 -15.54
CA GLN A 4 -7.51 11.14 -15.29
C GLN A 4 -7.59 10.20 -14.10
N LEU A 5 -8.52 10.39 -13.19
CA LEU A 5 -8.76 9.45 -12.11
C LEU A 5 -10.26 9.21 -11.89
N TYR A 6 -10.61 8.00 -11.49
CA TYR A 6 -11.98 7.67 -11.14
C TYR A 6 -12.28 8.19 -9.74
N ASN A 7 -13.24 9.11 -9.67
CA ASN A 7 -13.70 9.67 -8.40
C ASN A 7 -14.93 8.92 -7.90
N THR A 8 -14.84 8.25 -6.77
CA THR A 8 -15.96 7.51 -6.17
C THR A 8 -17.14 8.42 -5.88
N LEU A 9 -16.89 9.68 -5.51
CA LEU A 9 -17.93 10.65 -5.20
C LEU A 9 -18.84 10.93 -6.40
N THR A 10 -18.27 11.08 -7.59
CA THR A 10 -19.02 11.39 -8.83
C THR A 10 -19.29 10.15 -9.68
N ARG A 11 -18.63 9.03 -9.39
CA ARG A 11 -18.64 7.78 -10.18
C ARG A 11 -18.19 7.96 -11.63
N LYS A 12 -17.27 8.90 -11.86
CA LYS A 12 -16.72 9.21 -13.18
C LYS A 12 -15.21 9.33 -13.16
N LYS A 13 -14.59 9.09 -14.31
CA LYS A 13 -13.21 9.51 -14.54
C LYS A 13 -13.21 11.02 -14.79
N GLU A 14 -12.36 11.73 -14.09
CA GLU A 14 -12.24 13.18 -14.11
C GLU A 14 -10.79 13.59 -14.28
N PRO A 15 -10.51 14.73 -14.94
CA PRO A 15 -9.16 15.30 -14.94
C PRO A 15 -8.72 15.61 -13.52
N PHE A 16 -7.50 15.18 -13.15
CA PHE A 16 -6.90 15.55 -11.89
C PHE A 16 -6.40 17.00 -11.95
N ILE A 17 -6.99 17.84 -11.13
CA ILE A 17 -6.61 19.26 -10.97
C ILE A 17 -6.36 19.49 -9.48
N PRO A 18 -5.10 19.68 -9.05
CA PRO A 18 -4.79 19.88 -7.63
C PRO A 18 -5.33 21.22 -7.11
N LEU A 19 -5.48 21.33 -5.79
CA LEU A 19 -5.90 22.57 -5.11
C LEU A 19 -4.84 23.68 -5.27
N GLU A 20 -3.57 23.30 -5.27
CA GLU A 20 -2.42 24.18 -5.46
C GLU A 20 -1.56 23.59 -6.60
N GLU A 21 -1.19 24.44 -7.56
CA GLU A 21 -0.42 23.99 -8.72
C GLU A 21 0.88 23.32 -8.29
N GLY A 22 1.15 22.15 -8.84
CA GLY A 22 2.35 21.35 -8.56
C GLY A 22 2.36 20.63 -7.20
N LYS A 23 1.33 20.79 -6.34
CA LYS A 23 1.26 20.15 -5.02
C LYS A 23 0.03 19.29 -4.88
N VAL A 24 0.15 18.20 -4.11
CA VAL A 24 -0.95 17.28 -3.83
C VAL A 24 -1.02 16.97 -2.35
N LYS A 25 -2.17 17.16 -1.76
CA LYS A 25 -2.51 16.78 -0.38
C LYS A 25 -3.27 15.46 -0.42
N MET A 26 -2.67 14.40 0.09
CA MET A 26 -3.22 13.05 0.03
C MET A 26 -3.32 12.42 1.43
N TYR A 27 -4.52 11.97 1.79
CA TYR A 27 -4.78 11.25 3.02
C TYR A 27 -5.24 9.83 2.71
N VAL A 28 -4.60 8.84 3.33
CA VAL A 28 -4.99 7.44 3.22
C VAL A 28 -5.26 6.89 4.62
N CYS A 29 -6.48 6.41 4.86
CA CYS A 29 -6.81 5.79 6.14
C CYS A 29 -5.89 4.60 6.41
N GLY A 30 -5.17 4.68 7.53
CA GLY A 30 -4.24 3.66 7.97
C GLY A 30 -4.89 2.54 8.77
N PRO A 31 -4.12 1.53 9.18
CA PRO A 31 -4.65 0.37 9.88
C PRO A 31 -4.91 0.64 11.36
N THR A 32 -5.82 -0.14 11.93
CA THR A 32 -5.93 -0.34 13.38
C THR A 32 -4.84 -1.35 13.80
N VAL A 33 -3.94 -0.93 14.68
CA VAL A 33 -2.68 -1.67 14.97
C VAL A 33 -2.83 -2.63 16.15
N TYR A 34 -3.70 -3.61 15.99
CA TYR A 34 -3.97 -4.64 17.01
C TYR A 34 -3.42 -6.02 16.67
N ASN A 35 -2.91 -6.22 15.45
CA ASN A 35 -2.36 -7.48 14.94
C ASN A 35 -1.51 -7.20 13.68
N TYR A 36 -0.75 -8.19 13.23
CA TYR A 36 -0.11 -8.19 11.91
C TYR A 36 -1.13 -7.90 10.82
N ILE A 37 -0.71 -7.17 9.78
CA ILE A 37 -1.57 -6.87 8.65
C ILE A 37 -1.76 -8.10 7.75
N HIS A 38 -2.99 -8.25 7.26
CA HIS A 38 -3.27 -9.22 6.19
C HIS A 38 -3.12 -8.58 4.81
N ILE A 39 -3.07 -9.40 3.75
CA ILE A 39 -2.89 -8.92 2.37
C ILE A 39 -3.93 -7.88 1.94
N GLY A 40 -5.14 -7.93 2.48
CA GLY A 40 -6.18 -6.93 2.24
C GLY A 40 -5.83 -5.55 2.80
N ASN A 41 -5.08 -5.47 3.93
CA ASN A 41 -4.56 -4.21 4.46
C ASN A 41 -3.32 -3.73 3.71
N ALA A 42 -2.52 -4.65 3.17
CA ALA A 42 -1.34 -4.29 2.38
C ALA A 42 -1.72 -3.69 1.02
N ARG A 43 -2.86 -4.09 0.46
CA ARG A 43 -3.29 -3.60 -0.86
C ARG A 43 -3.39 -2.09 -0.95
N PRO A 44 -4.13 -1.36 -0.06
CA PRO A 44 -4.15 0.09 -0.10
C PRO A 44 -2.75 0.71 0.11
N ALA A 45 -1.89 0.12 0.96
CA ALA A 45 -0.52 0.61 1.13
C ALA A 45 0.27 0.56 -0.19
N ILE A 46 0.21 -0.55 -0.92
CA ILE A 46 0.88 -0.73 -2.22
C ILE A 46 0.27 0.19 -3.30
N VAL A 47 -1.06 0.20 -3.41
CA VAL A 47 -1.77 0.97 -4.45
C VAL A 47 -1.49 2.46 -4.30
N PHE A 48 -1.65 3.01 -3.10
CA PHE A 48 -1.53 4.46 -2.90
C PHE A 48 -0.07 4.92 -2.78
N ASP A 49 0.86 4.04 -2.41
CA ASP A 49 2.29 4.27 -2.62
C ASP A 49 2.62 4.41 -4.12
N THR A 50 2.04 3.56 -4.96
CA THR A 50 2.24 3.64 -6.42
C THR A 50 1.58 4.88 -7.02
N VAL A 51 0.40 5.28 -6.56
CA VAL A 51 -0.23 6.55 -6.94
C VAL A 51 0.67 7.73 -6.57
N ARG A 52 1.19 7.77 -5.33
CA ARG A 52 2.16 8.79 -4.89
C ARG A 52 3.38 8.83 -5.79
N ARG A 53 4.03 7.69 -6.04
CA ARG A 53 5.23 7.60 -6.89
C ARG A 53 4.96 8.09 -8.31
N TYR A 54 3.81 7.77 -8.88
CA TYR A 54 3.45 8.25 -10.20
C TYR A 54 3.18 9.75 -10.22
N LEU A 55 2.50 10.32 -9.22
CA LEU A 55 2.32 11.75 -9.10
C LEU A 55 3.67 12.47 -8.96
N GLU A 56 4.59 11.95 -8.14
CA GLU A 56 5.96 12.46 -8.02
C GLU A 56 6.72 12.38 -9.36
N TYR A 57 6.61 11.26 -10.08
CA TYR A 57 7.18 11.08 -11.44
C TYR A 57 6.63 12.11 -12.43
N ARG A 58 5.38 12.51 -12.29
CA ARG A 58 4.73 13.55 -13.10
C ARG A 58 5.04 14.98 -12.61
N GLY A 59 5.92 15.12 -11.61
CA GLY A 59 6.45 16.40 -11.14
C GLY A 59 5.63 17.07 -10.04
N TYR A 60 4.70 16.36 -9.39
CA TYR A 60 3.98 16.88 -8.22
C TYR A 60 4.77 16.67 -6.93
N ASP A 61 4.70 17.65 -6.04
CA ASP A 61 5.12 17.55 -4.64
C ASP A 61 3.94 17.00 -3.82
N VAL A 62 4.06 15.75 -3.35
CA VAL A 62 2.98 15.04 -2.68
C VAL A 62 3.20 15.03 -1.18
N ASN A 63 2.33 15.70 -0.43
CA ASN A 63 2.25 15.57 1.02
C ASN A 63 1.29 14.42 1.37
N PHE A 64 1.87 13.26 1.69
CA PHE A 64 1.16 12.01 1.96
C PHE A 64 1.03 11.78 3.47
N VAL A 65 -0.19 11.67 3.96
CA VAL A 65 -0.51 11.39 5.37
C VAL A 65 -1.27 10.08 5.48
N SER A 66 -0.82 9.20 6.38
CA SER A 66 -1.51 7.95 6.71
C SER A 66 -1.41 7.69 8.21
N ASN A 67 -2.55 7.63 8.89
CA ASN A 67 -2.62 7.50 10.33
C ASN A 67 -2.42 6.07 10.83
N PHE A 68 -2.22 5.96 12.16
CA PHE A 68 -2.44 4.73 12.91
C PHE A 68 -3.58 4.92 13.91
N THR A 69 -4.54 4.00 13.87
CA THR A 69 -5.53 3.87 14.95
C THR A 69 -4.91 2.99 16.04
N ASP A 70 -4.34 3.64 17.04
CA ASP A 70 -3.60 3.05 18.15
C ASP A 70 -4.41 2.97 19.46
N VAL A 71 -5.70 3.29 19.39
CA VAL A 71 -6.70 3.05 20.42
C VAL A 71 -8.06 2.72 19.80
N ASP A 72 -8.63 1.57 20.13
CA ASP A 72 -9.87 1.06 19.55
C ASP A 72 -10.36 -0.15 20.39
N ASP A 73 -11.63 -0.57 20.22
CA ASP A 73 -12.19 -1.75 20.89
C ASP A 73 -11.41 -3.04 20.63
N LYS A 74 -10.78 -3.17 19.44
CA LYS A 74 -9.98 -4.36 19.09
C LYS A 74 -8.67 -4.39 19.86
N LEU A 75 -7.97 -3.23 19.95
CA LEU A 75 -6.75 -3.10 20.74
C LEU A 75 -7.01 -3.38 22.22
N ILE A 76 -8.06 -2.80 22.78
CA ILE A 76 -8.44 -3.00 24.20
C ILE A 76 -8.70 -4.50 24.47
N ARG A 77 -9.41 -5.17 23.57
CA ARG A 77 -9.66 -6.61 23.68
C ARG A 77 -8.38 -7.42 23.57
N THR A 78 -7.52 -7.14 22.58
CA THR A 78 -6.24 -7.83 22.39
C THR A 78 -5.32 -7.65 23.59
N ALA A 79 -5.21 -6.44 24.12
CA ALA A 79 -4.44 -6.13 25.33
C ALA A 79 -4.94 -6.95 26.53
N LYS A 80 -6.26 -7.02 26.73
CA LYS A 80 -6.87 -7.82 27.80
C LYS A 80 -6.63 -9.33 27.62
N GLU A 81 -6.72 -9.85 26.40
CA GLU A 81 -6.48 -11.26 26.08
C GLU A 81 -5.02 -11.66 26.31
N LEU A 82 -4.07 -10.76 26.05
CA LEU A 82 -2.63 -10.98 26.23
C LEU A 82 -2.13 -10.60 27.62
N GLY A 83 -2.90 -9.88 28.43
CA GLY A 83 -2.47 -9.36 29.72
C GLY A 83 -1.43 -8.25 29.60
N GLU A 84 -1.48 -7.46 28.53
CA GLU A 84 -0.57 -6.37 28.20
C GLU A 84 -1.32 -5.03 28.14
N GLU A 85 -0.56 -3.92 28.15
CA GLU A 85 -1.15 -2.59 28.02
C GLU A 85 -1.40 -2.22 26.54
N VAL A 86 -2.44 -1.41 26.27
CA VAL A 86 -2.82 -0.98 24.91
C VAL A 86 -1.66 -0.29 24.18
N PRO A 87 -0.87 0.63 24.78
CA PRO A 87 0.25 1.25 24.11
C PRO A 87 1.35 0.26 23.69
N GLU A 88 1.60 -0.80 24.48
CA GLU A 88 2.60 -1.82 24.17
C GLU A 88 2.18 -2.64 22.93
N ILE A 89 0.90 -3.01 22.85
CA ILE A 89 0.32 -3.69 21.70
C ILE A 89 0.42 -2.80 20.45
N ALA A 90 0.02 -1.53 20.58
CA ALA A 90 0.05 -0.58 19.46
C ALA A 90 1.46 -0.41 18.91
N GLU A 91 2.46 -0.19 19.76
CA GLU A 91 3.85 0.00 19.34
C GLU A 91 4.39 -1.23 18.61
N ARG A 92 4.18 -2.42 19.16
CA ARG A 92 4.59 -3.68 18.54
C ARG A 92 4.04 -3.83 17.12
N PHE A 93 2.76 -3.56 16.90
CA PHE A 93 2.15 -3.74 15.59
C PHE A 93 2.36 -2.56 14.64
N ILE A 94 2.73 -1.37 15.12
CA ILE A 94 3.26 -0.28 14.29
C ILE A 94 4.64 -0.68 13.74
N GLU A 95 5.53 -1.20 14.58
CA GLU A 95 6.84 -1.70 14.14
C GLU A 95 6.67 -2.81 13.10
N ALA A 96 5.86 -3.81 13.40
CA ALA A 96 5.56 -4.90 12.47
C ALA A 96 4.93 -4.42 11.14
N TYR A 97 4.06 -3.41 11.20
CA TYR A 97 3.51 -2.78 9.99
C TYR A 97 4.62 -2.19 9.12
N PHE A 98 5.54 -1.43 9.73
CA PHE A 98 6.63 -0.83 8.97
C PHE A 98 7.59 -1.88 8.39
N GLU A 99 7.87 -2.96 9.10
CA GLU A 99 8.64 -4.09 8.58
C GLU A 99 7.96 -4.69 7.34
N ASP A 100 6.69 -5.04 7.46
CA ASP A 100 5.91 -5.64 6.38
C ASP A 100 5.81 -4.73 5.15
N VAL A 101 5.43 -3.46 5.31
CA VAL A 101 5.25 -2.55 4.16
C VAL A 101 6.58 -2.11 3.55
N SER A 102 7.65 -2.01 4.34
CA SER A 102 8.99 -1.74 3.82
C SER A 102 9.50 -2.89 2.96
N ALA A 103 9.31 -4.14 3.41
CA ALA A 103 9.62 -5.32 2.61
C ALA A 103 8.83 -5.35 1.28
N LEU A 104 7.59 -4.85 1.29
CA LEU A 104 6.79 -4.67 0.08
C LEU A 104 7.22 -3.47 -0.79
N GLY A 105 8.30 -2.76 -0.44
CA GLY A 105 8.81 -1.61 -1.19
C GLY A 105 7.98 -0.33 -1.05
N CYS A 106 7.07 -0.24 -0.07
CA CYS A 106 6.30 0.98 0.17
C CYS A 106 7.15 2.03 0.88
N LYS A 107 7.09 3.28 0.40
CA LYS A 107 7.67 4.43 1.10
C LYS A 107 6.84 4.74 2.35
N LYS A 108 7.51 5.17 3.42
CA LYS A 108 6.80 5.76 4.56
C LYS A 108 6.02 7.01 4.11
N ALA A 109 4.86 7.26 4.70
CA ALA A 109 4.18 8.53 4.51
C ALA A 109 5.03 9.68 5.08
N ASP A 110 4.76 10.90 4.63
CA ASP A 110 5.46 12.10 5.17
C ASP A 110 5.08 12.31 6.63
N THR A 111 3.85 11.90 6.99
CA THR A 111 3.38 11.92 8.38
C THR A 111 2.51 10.69 8.65
N HIS A 112 2.77 10.04 9.80
CA HIS A 112 1.96 8.96 10.35
C HIS A 112 1.39 9.40 11.71
N PRO A 113 0.30 10.21 11.73
CA PRO A 113 -0.27 10.65 13.00
C PRO A 113 -0.91 9.48 13.74
N ARG A 114 -0.75 9.47 15.07
CA ARG A 114 -1.40 8.52 15.98
C ARG A 114 -2.62 9.16 16.63
N VAL A 115 -3.67 8.40 16.85
CA VAL A 115 -4.89 8.88 17.50
C VAL A 115 -4.57 9.39 18.91
N THR A 116 -3.78 8.62 19.66
CA THR A 116 -3.41 8.95 21.04
C THR A 116 -2.63 10.26 21.19
N GLU A 117 -1.89 10.67 20.14
CA GLU A 117 -1.14 11.93 20.07
C GLU A 117 -1.98 13.13 19.62
N ASN A 118 -3.24 12.90 19.24
CA ASN A 118 -4.12 13.91 18.65
C ASN A 118 -5.43 14.09 19.44
N MET A 119 -5.49 13.68 20.71
CA MET A 119 -6.71 13.74 21.51
C MET A 119 -7.30 15.14 21.64
N ASP A 120 -6.47 16.15 21.91
CA ASP A 120 -6.94 17.54 22.04
C ASP A 120 -7.60 18.01 20.73
N THR A 121 -6.96 17.72 19.60
CA THR A 121 -7.50 18.07 18.27
C THR A 121 -8.84 17.36 17.99
N ILE A 122 -8.97 16.10 18.42
CA ILE A 122 -10.20 15.33 18.26
C ILE A 122 -11.31 15.92 19.15
N ILE A 123 -11.01 16.24 20.40
CA ILE A 123 -11.96 16.84 21.34
C ILE A 123 -12.43 18.19 20.83
N GLU A 124 -11.52 19.08 20.40
CA GLU A 124 -11.87 20.38 19.81
C GLU A 124 -12.76 20.22 18.57
N PHE A 125 -12.52 19.20 17.75
CA PHE A 125 -13.33 18.93 16.57
C PHE A 125 -14.76 18.51 16.95
N ILE A 126 -14.92 17.67 18.00
CA ILE A 126 -16.22 17.23 18.52
C ILE A 126 -16.97 18.42 19.15
N GLU A 127 -16.28 19.28 19.91
CA GLU A 127 -16.86 20.50 20.46
C GLU A 127 -17.43 21.40 19.35
N ALA A 128 -16.68 21.59 18.27
CA ALA A 128 -17.12 22.37 17.10
C ALA A 128 -18.39 21.75 16.45
N LEU A 129 -18.50 20.41 16.40
CA LEU A 129 -19.70 19.74 15.91
C LEU A 129 -20.92 19.96 16.84
N ILE A 130 -20.71 19.95 18.16
CA ILE A 130 -21.77 20.23 19.14
C ILE A 130 -22.23 21.68 19.01
N ASP A 131 -21.31 22.64 18.99
CA ASP A 131 -21.60 24.07 18.88
C ASP A 131 -22.40 24.42 17.62
N LYS A 132 -22.10 23.72 16.50
CA LYS A 132 -22.86 23.85 15.26
C LYS A 132 -24.14 23.02 15.22
N GLY A 133 -24.42 22.26 16.26
CA GLY A 133 -25.63 21.47 16.41
C GLY A 133 -25.68 20.18 15.61
N PHE A 134 -24.55 19.70 15.10
CA PHE A 134 -24.42 18.40 14.39
C PHE A 134 -24.10 17.23 15.33
N ALA A 135 -23.81 17.49 16.59
CA ALA A 135 -23.56 16.45 17.57
C ALA A 135 -24.29 16.76 18.91
N TYR A 136 -24.47 15.76 19.76
CA TYR A 136 -25.08 15.87 21.07
C TYR A 136 -24.49 14.87 22.05
N GLU A 137 -24.43 15.28 23.30
CA GLU A 137 -24.02 14.43 24.43
C GLU A 137 -25.24 13.64 24.95
N SER A 138 -24.99 12.40 25.34
CA SER A 138 -25.97 11.53 25.98
C SER A 138 -25.25 10.54 26.91
N GLU A 139 -25.41 10.76 28.21
CA GLU A 139 -24.86 9.91 29.30
C GLU A 139 -23.35 9.65 29.17
N GLY A 140 -22.58 10.71 28.88
CA GLY A 140 -21.12 10.68 28.70
C GLY A 140 -20.61 10.20 27.34
N ASP A 141 -21.50 9.72 26.47
CA ASP A 141 -21.19 9.48 25.06
C ASP A 141 -21.55 10.73 24.26
N VAL A 142 -20.84 10.96 23.12
CA VAL A 142 -21.20 11.99 22.15
C VAL A 142 -21.52 11.32 20.82
N TYR A 143 -22.66 11.68 20.25
CA TYR A 143 -23.14 11.14 18.97
C TYR A 143 -23.24 12.22 17.90
N TYR A 144 -22.91 11.86 16.67
CA TYR A 144 -23.18 12.66 15.49
C TYR A 144 -24.66 12.51 15.10
N HIS A 145 -25.33 13.64 14.84
CA HIS A 145 -26.74 13.67 14.43
C HIS A 145 -26.84 13.58 12.92
N THR A 146 -26.85 12.36 12.39
CA THR A 146 -26.70 12.05 10.96
C THR A 146 -27.72 12.75 10.08
N ARG A 147 -28.99 12.84 10.51
CA ARG A 147 -30.06 13.50 9.74
C ARG A 147 -29.93 15.00 9.58
N LYS A 148 -29.05 15.65 10.35
CA LYS A 148 -28.81 17.09 10.18
C LYS A 148 -27.87 17.41 9.03
N PHE A 149 -27.11 16.44 8.55
CA PHE A 149 -26.29 16.60 7.38
C PHE A 149 -27.10 16.15 6.14
N GLU A 150 -27.67 17.10 5.43
CA GLU A 150 -28.62 16.85 4.32
C GLU A 150 -28.03 16.02 3.18
N GLU A 151 -26.70 16.15 2.95
CA GLU A 151 -25.98 15.43 1.88
C GLU A 151 -25.43 14.05 2.34
N TYR A 152 -25.86 13.53 3.50
CA TYR A 152 -25.40 12.21 3.96
C TYR A 152 -25.78 11.12 2.97
N GLY A 153 -24.81 10.29 2.58
CA GLY A 153 -24.97 9.27 1.57
C GLY A 153 -24.45 9.68 0.18
N LYS A 154 -23.89 10.89 0.04
CA LYS A 154 -23.40 11.36 -1.28
C LYS A 154 -22.22 10.58 -1.83
N LEU A 155 -21.35 10.01 -0.98
CA LEU A 155 -20.22 9.17 -1.39
C LEU A 155 -20.66 7.74 -1.72
N SER A 156 -21.45 7.14 -0.82
CA SER A 156 -21.95 5.77 -0.98
C SER A 156 -23.09 5.66 -1.99
N HIS A 157 -23.70 6.80 -2.36
CA HIS A 157 -24.89 6.91 -3.19
C HIS A 157 -26.09 6.13 -2.61
N GLN A 158 -26.20 6.12 -1.29
CA GLN A 158 -27.32 5.51 -0.55
C GLN A 158 -28.18 6.58 0.08
N SER A 159 -29.50 6.40 -0.01
CA SER A 159 -30.42 7.28 0.71
C SER A 159 -30.50 6.89 2.18
N ILE A 160 -30.75 7.89 3.05
CA ILE A 160 -30.95 7.66 4.49
C ILE A 160 -32.11 6.65 4.74
N ASP A 161 -33.13 6.66 3.89
CA ASP A 161 -34.28 5.76 4.07
C ASP A 161 -33.95 4.32 3.66
N GLU A 162 -33.11 4.11 2.63
CA GLU A 162 -32.60 2.79 2.24
C GLU A 162 -31.71 2.19 3.34
N LEU A 163 -30.88 3.01 4.00
CA LEU A 163 -30.03 2.58 5.12
C LEU A 163 -30.85 2.08 6.32
N LYS A 164 -32.05 2.63 6.55
CA LYS A 164 -32.98 2.13 7.59
C LYS A 164 -33.55 0.76 7.29
N LEU A 165 -33.87 0.52 6.02
CA LEU A 165 -34.49 -0.76 5.59
C LEU A 165 -33.49 -1.92 5.64
N GLY A 166 -32.20 -1.64 5.40
CA GLY A 166 -31.13 -2.65 5.39
C GLY A 166 -30.57 -3.03 6.77
N ASN A 167 -30.68 -2.14 7.73
CA ASN A 167 -30.13 -2.34 9.08
C ASN A 167 -31.26 -2.48 10.11
N ARG A 168 -31.48 -3.69 10.63
CA ARG A 168 -32.22 -3.93 11.88
C ARG A 168 -31.36 -3.49 13.07
N ILE A 169 -30.94 -2.21 13.10
CA ILE A 169 -30.18 -1.66 14.22
C ILE A 169 -31.21 -1.32 15.29
N ALA A 170 -31.16 -2.05 16.40
CA ALA A 170 -31.86 -1.63 17.60
C ALA A 170 -31.35 -0.23 18.00
N VAL A 171 -32.27 0.73 18.10
CA VAL A 171 -31.93 2.05 18.64
C VAL A 171 -31.50 1.80 20.10
N GLY A 172 -30.21 1.98 20.39
CA GLY A 172 -29.76 1.96 21.79
C GLY A 172 -30.45 3.09 22.54
N GLU A 173 -30.71 2.92 23.85
CA GLU A 173 -31.44 3.88 24.65
C GLU A 173 -30.83 5.29 24.63
N LYS A 174 -29.53 5.42 24.34
CA LYS A 174 -28.76 6.67 24.30
C LYS A 174 -28.84 7.45 22.98
N LYS A 175 -29.19 6.81 21.87
CA LYS A 175 -29.21 7.44 20.54
C LYS A 175 -30.57 8.06 20.22
N LYS A 176 -30.58 9.25 19.60
CA LYS A 176 -31.80 9.88 19.10
C LYS A 176 -32.31 9.26 17.79
N ASP A 177 -31.38 8.76 16.94
CA ASP A 177 -31.70 8.05 15.69
C ASP A 177 -30.77 6.84 15.55
N ALA A 178 -31.27 5.78 14.92
CA ALA A 178 -30.49 4.55 14.68
C ALA A 178 -29.24 4.79 13.79
N LEU A 179 -29.28 5.80 12.95
CA LEU A 179 -28.18 6.19 12.05
C LEU A 179 -27.12 7.06 12.73
N ASP A 180 -27.38 7.58 13.93
CA ASP A 180 -26.41 8.37 14.66
C ASP A 180 -25.24 7.47 15.05
N PHE A 181 -24.02 8.00 14.94
CA PHE A 181 -22.80 7.26 15.23
C PHE A 181 -21.97 7.98 16.31
N VAL A 182 -21.17 7.19 17.04
CA VAL A 182 -20.42 7.67 18.17
C VAL A 182 -19.21 8.51 17.74
N LEU A 183 -19.04 9.67 18.36
CA LEU A 183 -17.87 10.55 18.22
C LEU A 183 -16.95 10.44 19.45
N TRP A 184 -17.53 10.32 20.64
CA TRP A 184 -16.83 10.08 21.90
C TRP A 184 -17.57 9.01 22.67
N LYS A 185 -16.84 8.07 23.24
CA LYS A 185 -17.37 6.92 23.97
C LYS A 185 -16.90 6.98 25.41
N ALA A 186 -17.81 7.07 26.35
CA ALA A 186 -17.51 7.01 27.76
C ALA A 186 -16.72 5.73 28.11
N ALA A 187 -15.63 5.87 28.85
CA ALA A 187 -14.79 4.74 29.23
C ALA A 187 -15.51 3.86 30.27
N LYS A 188 -15.34 2.55 30.12
CA LYS A 188 -15.69 1.58 31.14
C LYS A 188 -14.58 1.47 32.19
N GLU A 189 -14.89 0.87 33.30
CA GLU A 189 -13.91 0.61 34.35
C GLU A 189 -12.75 -0.25 33.81
N GLY A 190 -11.52 0.22 34.05
CA GLY A 190 -10.30 -0.46 33.60
C GLY A 190 -9.92 -0.26 32.11
N GLU A 191 -10.69 0.53 31.34
CA GLU A 191 -10.31 0.88 29.98
C GLU A 191 -9.36 2.09 29.94
N ILE A 192 -8.48 2.13 28.92
CA ILE A 192 -7.68 3.33 28.60
C ILE A 192 -8.61 4.49 28.25
N LYS A 193 -8.32 5.69 28.77
CA LYS A 193 -9.21 6.84 28.69
C LYS A 193 -8.49 8.16 28.75
N TRP A 194 -9.12 9.18 28.22
CA TRP A 194 -8.70 10.59 28.28
C TRP A 194 -9.82 11.44 28.85
N ASP A 195 -9.46 12.51 29.51
CA ASP A 195 -10.42 13.49 30.03
C ASP A 195 -11.02 14.30 28.88
N SER A 196 -12.31 14.60 28.97
CA SER A 196 -13.02 15.44 28.01
C SER A 196 -14.10 16.25 28.69
N PRO A 197 -14.70 17.27 28.04
CA PRO A 197 -15.85 18.02 28.59
C PRO A 197 -17.07 17.14 28.94
N TRP A 198 -17.15 15.94 28.31
CA TRP A 198 -18.28 15.00 28.50
C TRP A 198 -17.95 13.88 29.48
N GLY A 199 -16.77 13.93 30.10
CA GLY A 199 -16.25 12.89 30.98
C GLY A 199 -15.11 12.08 30.37
N ALA A 200 -14.57 11.17 31.19
CA ALA A 200 -13.47 10.30 30.75
C ALA A 200 -13.95 9.31 29.71
N GLY A 201 -13.21 9.21 28.61
CA GLY A 201 -13.60 8.38 27.49
C GLY A 201 -12.52 8.27 26.40
N ARG A 202 -12.94 7.90 25.21
CA ARG A 202 -12.09 7.77 24.02
C ARG A 202 -12.86 8.10 22.74
N PRO A 203 -12.17 8.45 21.64
CA PRO A 203 -12.83 8.79 20.39
C PRO A 203 -13.56 7.60 19.76
N GLY A 204 -14.59 7.91 18.98
CA GLY A 204 -15.15 7.01 17.99
C GLY A 204 -14.22 6.88 16.78
N TRP A 205 -14.32 5.77 16.06
CA TRP A 205 -13.43 5.46 14.96
C TRP A 205 -13.45 6.48 13.81
N HIS A 206 -14.59 7.09 13.52
CA HIS A 206 -14.74 7.95 12.34
C HIS A 206 -14.18 9.37 12.52
N ILE A 207 -14.20 9.88 13.75
CA ILE A 207 -13.75 11.25 14.04
C ILE A 207 -12.24 11.41 13.94
N GLU A 208 -11.50 10.33 14.16
CA GLU A 208 -10.05 10.32 14.16
C GLU A 208 -9.47 10.85 12.85
N CYS A 209 -9.87 10.26 11.73
CA CYS A 209 -9.37 10.63 10.40
C CYS A 209 -9.79 12.05 9.99
N SER A 210 -11.02 12.47 10.29
CA SER A 210 -11.47 13.84 10.03
C SER A 210 -10.62 14.88 10.76
N ALA A 211 -10.37 14.66 12.05
CA ALA A 211 -9.59 15.58 12.87
C ALA A 211 -8.11 15.62 12.43
N MET A 212 -7.51 14.46 12.20
CA MET A 212 -6.10 14.37 11.78
C MET A 212 -5.88 14.87 10.34
N ALA A 213 -6.78 14.55 9.40
CA ALA A 213 -6.69 15.07 8.03
C ALA A 213 -6.73 16.60 8.03
N ARG A 214 -7.66 17.20 8.78
CA ARG A 214 -7.73 18.65 8.92
C ARG A 214 -6.49 19.26 9.52
N LYS A 215 -5.96 18.68 10.59
CA LYS A 215 -4.77 19.17 11.30
C LYS A 215 -3.53 19.19 10.40
N TYR A 216 -3.29 18.12 9.65
CA TYR A 216 -2.05 17.94 8.89
C TYR A 216 -2.14 18.42 7.44
N LEU A 217 -3.33 18.46 6.83
CA LEU A 217 -3.53 18.81 5.43
C LEU A 217 -4.45 20.01 5.19
N GLY A 218 -5.24 20.41 6.20
CA GLY A 218 -6.18 21.53 6.15
C GLY A 218 -7.63 21.13 5.88
N ASP A 219 -8.50 22.14 5.71
CA ASP A 219 -9.95 21.94 5.61
C ASP A 219 -10.39 21.18 4.36
N THR A 220 -9.65 21.33 3.27
CA THR A 220 -9.89 20.64 1.98
C THR A 220 -8.61 19.99 1.50
N ILE A 221 -8.71 18.75 1.07
CA ILE A 221 -7.59 17.96 0.54
C ILE A 221 -7.83 17.56 -0.93
N ASP A 222 -6.78 17.19 -1.64
CA ASP A 222 -6.90 16.75 -3.03
C ASP A 222 -7.47 15.34 -3.11
N ILE A 223 -6.81 14.37 -2.49
CA ILE A 223 -7.16 12.94 -2.56
C ILE A 223 -7.37 12.39 -1.16
N HIS A 224 -8.53 11.76 -0.94
CA HIS A 224 -8.78 10.88 0.19
C HIS A 224 -8.97 9.46 -0.32
N ALA A 225 -8.28 8.48 0.29
CA ALA A 225 -8.24 7.15 -0.24
C ALA A 225 -8.24 6.04 0.83
N GLY A 226 -8.59 4.82 0.41
CA GLY A 226 -8.58 3.64 1.25
C GLY A 226 -9.17 2.41 0.57
N GLY A 227 -9.44 1.35 1.33
CA GLY A 227 -10.16 0.18 0.84
C GLY A 227 -11.62 0.48 0.52
N GLN A 228 -12.21 -0.26 -0.40
CA GLN A 228 -13.63 -0.08 -0.78
C GLN A 228 -14.59 -0.28 0.40
N ASP A 229 -14.21 -1.07 1.39
CA ASP A 229 -14.97 -1.28 2.63
C ASP A 229 -15.07 -0.03 3.51
N LEU A 230 -14.14 0.91 3.36
CA LEU A 230 -14.16 2.19 4.06
C LEU A 230 -15.11 3.20 3.44
N SER A 231 -15.53 3.03 2.19
CA SER A 231 -16.41 4.01 1.50
C SER A 231 -17.70 4.25 2.28
N PHE A 232 -18.22 3.20 2.92
CA PHE A 232 -19.35 3.28 3.83
C PHE A 232 -19.19 2.26 4.99
N PRO A 233 -19.41 2.66 6.27
CA PRO A 233 -19.81 4.01 6.67
C PRO A 233 -18.66 4.99 6.94
N HIS A 234 -17.39 4.54 6.97
CA HIS A 234 -16.26 5.32 7.50
C HIS A 234 -16.04 6.64 6.76
N HIS A 235 -15.77 6.61 5.46
CA HIS A 235 -15.51 7.81 4.65
C HIS A 235 -16.76 8.70 4.48
N GLU A 236 -17.94 8.10 4.42
CA GLU A 236 -19.20 8.86 4.43
C GLU A 236 -19.34 9.67 5.73
N ASN A 237 -19.02 9.05 6.88
CA ASN A 237 -19.04 9.71 8.18
C ASN A 237 -17.97 10.80 8.29
N GLU A 238 -16.78 10.58 7.71
CA GLU A 238 -15.74 11.61 7.67
C GLU A 238 -16.17 12.84 6.86
N ILE A 239 -16.83 12.64 5.71
CA ILE A 239 -17.43 13.75 4.94
C ILE A 239 -18.41 14.53 5.80
N ALA A 240 -19.36 13.85 6.44
CA ALA A 240 -20.37 14.48 7.26
C ALA A 240 -19.75 15.29 8.39
N GLN A 241 -18.76 14.75 9.10
CA GLN A 241 -18.03 15.42 10.16
C GLN A 241 -17.27 16.64 9.66
N SER A 242 -16.46 16.47 8.65
CA SER A 242 -15.55 17.51 8.17
C SER A 242 -16.30 18.67 7.52
N GLU A 243 -17.28 18.38 6.66
CA GLU A 243 -18.04 19.41 5.97
C GLU A 243 -19.03 20.13 6.91
N ALA A 244 -19.57 19.47 7.93
CA ALA A 244 -20.37 20.13 8.95
C ALA A 244 -19.55 21.16 9.76
N VAL A 245 -18.29 20.85 10.07
CA VAL A 245 -17.41 21.78 10.80
C VAL A 245 -16.92 22.91 9.92
N THR A 246 -16.48 22.62 8.68
CA THR A 246 -15.78 23.59 7.86
C THR A 246 -16.69 24.39 6.91
N GLY A 247 -17.83 23.81 6.54
CA GLY A 247 -18.69 24.33 5.46
C GLY A 247 -18.03 24.25 4.06
N LYS A 248 -16.98 23.46 3.92
CA LYS A 248 -16.22 23.28 2.69
C LYS A 248 -16.19 21.82 2.28
N THR A 249 -16.00 21.55 0.99
CA THR A 249 -15.73 20.19 0.50
C THR A 249 -14.50 19.60 1.21
N PHE A 250 -14.63 18.40 1.78
CA PHE A 250 -13.55 17.76 2.51
C PHE A 250 -12.45 17.25 1.59
N ALA A 251 -12.79 16.44 0.59
CA ALA A 251 -11.83 15.97 -0.40
C ALA A 251 -12.39 16.13 -1.82
N ARG A 252 -11.53 16.55 -2.76
CA ARG A 252 -11.92 16.69 -4.16
C ARG A 252 -12.11 15.36 -4.86
N TYR A 253 -11.22 14.41 -4.57
CA TYR A 253 -11.19 13.09 -5.19
C TYR A 253 -11.18 12.00 -4.14
N TRP A 254 -12.06 11.02 -4.31
CA TRP A 254 -12.19 9.85 -3.47
C TRP A 254 -11.78 8.61 -4.24
N MET A 255 -10.73 7.93 -3.77
CA MET A 255 -10.20 6.74 -4.43
C MET A 255 -10.32 5.51 -3.53
N HIS A 256 -10.84 4.42 -4.08
CA HIS A 256 -11.02 3.18 -3.35
C HIS A 256 -10.46 1.99 -4.12
N ASN A 257 -9.60 1.20 -3.47
CA ASN A 257 -9.14 -0.05 -4.04
C ASN A 257 -10.12 -1.20 -3.74
N GLY A 258 -10.21 -2.13 -4.68
CA GLY A 258 -11.09 -3.31 -4.56
C GLY A 258 -10.60 -4.30 -3.51
N TYR A 259 -11.44 -5.28 -3.17
CA TYR A 259 -11.16 -6.34 -2.20
C TYR A 259 -10.15 -7.36 -2.70
N ILE A 260 -9.58 -8.13 -1.77
CA ILE A 260 -8.87 -9.37 -2.06
C ILE A 260 -9.71 -10.53 -1.56
N ASN A 261 -9.97 -11.49 -2.45
CA ASN A 261 -10.55 -12.77 -2.14
C ASN A 261 -9.43 -13.81 -2.00
N ILE A 262 -9.66 -14.83 -1.18
CA ILE A 262 -8.79 -15.99 -1.03
C ILE A 262 -9.52 -17.19 -1.61
N ASP A 263 -8.94 -17.83 -2.62
CA ASP A 263 -9.56 -18.98 -3.29
C ASP A 263 -11.03 -18.72 -3.72
N ASN A 264 -11.28 -17.53 -4.28
CA ASN A 264 -12.59 -17.02 -4.70
C ASN A 264 -13.59 -16.75 -3.56
N GLU A 265 -13.17 -16.82 -2.30
CA GLU A 265 -14.00 -16.51 -1.15
C GLU A 265 -13.56 -15.19 -0.48
N LYS A 266 -14.54 -14.42 0.02
CA LYS A 266 -14.24 -13.20 0.77
C LYS A 266 -13.47 -13.55 2.04
N MET A 267 -12.40 -12.81 2.29
CA MET A 267 -11.64 -12.90 3.54
C MET A 267 -12.52 -12.57 4.74
N SER A 268 -12.64 -13.48 5.71
CA SER A 268 -13.43 -13.26 6.92
C SER A 268 -12.88 -14.00 8.13
N LYS A 269 -13.13 -13.43 9.33
CA LYS A 269 -12.74 -14.08 10.59
C LYS A 269 -13.43 -15.42 10.81
N SER A 270 -14.68 -15.54 10.38
CA SER A 270 -15.47 -16.78 10.54
C SER A 270 -14.93 -17.92 9.70
N LEU A 271 -14.32 -17.65 8.55
CA LEU A 271 -13.69 -18.65 7.68
C LEU A 271 -12.24 -18.94 8.08
N GLY A 272 -11.62 -18.07 8.91
CA GLY A 272 -10.21 -18.24 9.30
C GLY A 272 -9.22 -18.17 8.12
N ASN A 273 -9.64 -17.61 6.97
CA ASN A 273 -8.89 -17.57 5.73
C ASN A 273 -8.05 -16.27 5.59
N PHE A 274 -7.59 -15.69 6.72
CA PHE A 274 -6.68 -14.56 6.67
C PHE A 274 -5.29 -15.00 6.25
N VAL A 275 -4.72 -14.28 5.29
CA VAL A 275 -3.34 -14.45 4.86
C VAL A 275 -2.56 -13.23 5.33
N LEU A 276 -1.64 -13.44 6.27
CA LEU A 276 -0.82 -12.38 6.84
C LEU A 276 0.37 -12.05 5.94
N VAL A 277 0.67 -10.77 5.78
CA VAL A 277 1.85 -10.32 5.03
C VAL A 277 3.12 -10.87 5.65
N HIS A 278 3.24 -10.76 6.97
CA HIS A 278 4.36 -11.28 7.75
C HIS A 278 4.70 -12.77 7.47
N ASP A 279 3.70 -13.59 7.15
CA ASP A 279 3.91 -15.01 6.85
C ASP A 279 4.27 -15.25 5.37
N ILE A 280 3.69 -14.44 4.45
CA ILE A 280 3.99 -14.54 3.02
C ILE A 280 5.44 -14.13 2.75
N ILE A 281 5.90 -13.00 3.31
CA ILE A 281 7.24 -12.46 3.05
C ILE A 281 8.38 -13.35 3.57
N LYS A 282 8.07 -14.30 4.46
CA LYS A 282 9.02 -15.34 4.90
C LYS A 282 9.17 -16.49 3.91
N LYS A 283 8.19 -16.69 3.03
CA LYS A 283 8.13 -17.81 2.09
C LYS A 283 8.40 -17.38 0.65
N HIS A 284 8.04 -16.15 0.31
CA HIS A 284 8.09 -15.60 -1.03
C HIS A 284 8.79 -14.24 -1.01
N ASN A 285 9.45 -13.90 -2.10
CA ASN A 285 10.00 -12.56 -2.29
C ASN A 285 8.86 -11.52 -2.17
N PRO A 286 8.96 -10.54 -1.25
CA PRO A 286 7.92 -9.53 -1.04
C PRO A 286 7.56 -8.73 -2.30
N GLN A 287 8.53 -8.52 -3.18
CA GLN A 287 8.35 -7.81 -4.44
C GLN A 287 7.42 -8.56 -5.41
N VAL A 288 7.38 -9.90 -5.35
CA VAL A 288 6.44 -10.71 -6.12
C VAL A 288 5.01 -10.45 -5.65
N LEU A 289 4.78 -10.32 -4.35
CA LEU A 289 3.45 -9.97 -3.81
C LEU A 289 3.02 -8.57 -4.27
N ARG A 290 3.94 -7.59 -4.23
CA ARG A 290 3.68 -6.25 -4.77
C ARG A 290 3.32 -6.31 -6.25
N PHE A 291 4.13 -7.00 -7.05
CA PHE A 291 3.90 -7.15 -8.49
C PHE A 291 2.57 -7.82 -8.78
N PHE A 292 2.20 -8.87 -8.02
CA PHE A 292 0.91 -9.55 -8.10
C PHE A 292 -0.26 -8.58 -7.87
N MET A 293 -0.18 -7.73 -6.84
CA MET A 293 -1.24 -6.77 -6.54
C MET A 293 -1.37 -5.67 -7.61
N LEU A 294 -0.26 -5.25 -8.21
CA LEU A 294 -0.25 -4.23 -9.26
C LEU A 294 -0.63 -4.76 -10.65
N ALA A 295 -0.54 -6.07 -10.87
CA ALA A 295 -0.94 -6.72 -12.13
C ALA A 295 -2.46 -6.66 -12.39
N VAL A 296 -3.25 -6.24 -11.41
CA VAL A 296 -4.70 -6.03 -11.53
C VAL A 296 -5.01 -4.57 -11.25
N HIS A 297 -5.86 -3.95 -12.07
CA HIS A 297 -6.29 -2.57 -11.85
C HIS A 297 -6.80 -2.37 -10.41
N TYR A 298 -6.39 -1.29 -9.74
CA TYR A 298 -6.61 -1.09 -8.30
C TYR A 298 -8.08 -1.16 -7.88
N ARG A 299 -9.03 -0.74 -8.72
CA ARG A 299 -10.47 -0.81 -8.43
C ARG A 299 -11.07 -2.22 -8.54
N ASN A 300 -10.41 -3.13 -9.23
CA ASN A 300 -10.92 -4.49 -9.42
C ASN A 300 -10.60 -5.36 -8.20
N GLN A 301 -11.43 -6.38 -7.99
CA GLN A 301 -11.13 -7.41 -7.00
C GLN A 301 -9.96 -8.28 -7.47
N ILE A 302 -9.15 -8.71 -6.53
CA ILE A 302 -8.08 -9.67 -6.76
C ILE A 302 -8.47 -11.00 -6.11
N ASN A 303 -8.25 -12.09 -6.80
CA ASN A 303 -8.29 -13.41 -6.20
C ASN A 303 -6.86 -13.89 -5.94
N TYR A 304 -6.53 -14.10 -4.67
CA TYR A 304 -5.24 -14.61 -4.25
C TYR A 304 -5.31 -16.13 -4.08
N ASN A 305 -4.33 -16.82 -4.62
CA ASN A 305 -3.93 -18.16 -4.26
C ASN A 305 -2.45 -18.37 -4.58
N GLU A 306 -1.88 -19.44 -4.05
CA GLU A 306 -0.45 -19.76 -4.18
C GLU A 306 -0.01 -19.97 -5.62
N GLU A 307 -0.82 -20.63 -6.44
CA GLU A 307 -0.53 -20.88 -7.86
C GLU A 307 -0.41 -19.58 -8.66
N LEU A 308 -1.32 -18.63 -8.43
CA LEU A 308 -1.28 -17.32 -9.09
C LEU A 308 -0.06 -16.50 -8.66
N LEU A 309 0.35 -16.60 -7.40
CA LEU A 309 1.54 -15.94 -6.90
C LEU A 309 2.81 -16.52 -7.57
N GLU A 310 2.94 -17.85 -7.67
CA GLU A 310 4.06 -18.51 -8.35
C GLU A 310 4.11 -18.17 -9.85
N ASN A 311 2.99 -18.12 -10.53
CA ASN A 311 2.92 -17.69 -11.93
C ASN A 311 3.40 -16.22 -12.08
N THR A 312 3.06 -15.38 -11.13
CA THR A 312 3.51 -13.99 -11.08
C THR A 312 5.02 -13.89 -10.87
N LYS A 313 5.59 -14.71 -9.99
CA LYS A 313 7.02 -14.83 -9.75
C LYS A 313 7.78 -15.08 -11.05
N ALA A 314 7.36 -16.08 -11.83
CA ALA A 314 8.01 -16.39 -13.11
C ALA A 314 7.99 -15.21 -14.11
N GLY A 315 6.91 -14.42 -14.10
CA GLY A 315 6.82 -13.19 -14.90
C GLY A 315 7.79 -12.10 -14.44
N TYR A 316 7.85 -11.86 -13.14
CA TYR A 316 8.74 -10.88 -12.52
C TYR A 316 10.22 -11.22 -12.74
N GLU A 317 10.61 -12.47 -12.51
CA GLU A 317 11.99 -12.95 -12.72
C GLU A 317 12.41 -12.86 -14.18
N ARG A 318 11.51 -13.08 -15.12
CA ARG A 318 11.80 -12.92 -16.56
C ARG A 318 12.12 -11.47 -16.92
N ILE A 319 11.44 -10.49 -16.32
CA ILE A 319 11.74 -9.06 -16.52
C ILE A 319 13.12 -8.74 -15.95
N LYS A 320 13.41 -9.18 -14.72
CA LYS A 320 14.73 -8.99 -14.09
C LYS A 320 15.87 -9.61 -14.92
N ALA A 321 15.67 -10.82 -15.41
CA ALA A 321 16.65 -11.47 -16.28
C ALA A 321 16.94 -10.67 -17.54
N SER A 322 15.94 -10.00 -18.14
CA SER A 322 16.15 -9.13 -19.30
C SER A 322 17.03 -7.91 -18.95
N TYR A 323 16.82 -7.31 -17.78
CA TYR A 323 17.63 -6.20 -17.29
C TYR A 323 19.07 -6.63 -17.00
N GLU A 324 19.28 -7.76 -16.33
CA GLU A 324 20.62 -8.30 -16.07
C GLU A 324 21.37 -8.68 -17.37
N ASN A 325 20.67 -9.20 -18.37
CA ASN A 325 21.25 -9.48 -19.68
C ASN A 325 21.72 -8.19 -20.39
N LEU A 326 20.98 -7.09 -20.27
CA LEU A 326 21.40 -5.77 -20.77
C LEU A 326 22.67 -5.29 -20.06
N LYS A 327 22.71 -5.36 -18.74
CA LYS A 327 23.84 -4.97 -17.90
C LYS A 327 25.10 -5.75 -18.28
N HIS A 328 24.97 -7.06 -18.43
CA HIS A 328 26.09 -7.91 -18.87
C HIS A 328 26.56 -7.59 -20.30
N ARG A 329 25.63 -7.35 -21.23
CA ARG A 329 25.95 -7.05 -22.63
C ARG A 329 26.61 -5.68 -22.79
N LYS A 330 26.32 -4.73 -21.92
CA LYS A 330 26.87 -3.37 -21.95
C LYS A 330 28.41 -3.36 -22.01
N GLU A 331 29.07 -4.26 -21.26
CA GLU A 331 30.53 -4.38 -21.21
C GLU A 331 31.17 -4.72 -22.56
N ALA A 332 30.43 -5.43 -23.42
CA ALA A 332 30.90 -5.86 -24.74
C ALA A 332 30.37 -5.00 -25.90
N SER A 333 29.69 -3.87 -25.59
CA SER A 333 29.03 -3.02 -26.58
C SER A 333 29.93 -1.88 -27.06
N SER A 334 29.63 -1.36 -28.26
CA SER A 334 30.30 -0.19 -28.85
C SER A 334 29.48 1.08 -28.60
N GLU A 335 30.09 2.26 -28.82
CA GLU A 335 29.35 3.52 -28.58
C GLU A 335 28.19 3.73 -29.56
N LEU A 336 28.35 3.34 -30.85
CA LEU A 336 27.35 3.59 -31.89
C LEU A 336 27.18 2.36 -32.81
N THR A 337 25.94 2.14 -33.29
CA THR A 337 25.54 1.22 -34.34
C THR A 337 24.60 1.92 -35.33
N ASP A 338 24.40 1.37 -36.52
CA ASP A 338 23.63 2.01 -37.61
C ASP A 338 22.12 2.17 -37.27
N ASN A 339 21.58 1.34 -36.39
CA ASN A 339 20.15 1.30 -36.02
C ASN A 339 19.81 1.93 -34.68
N ASN A 340 20.73 2.69 -34.06
CA ASN A 340 20.51 3.33 -32.76
C ASN A 340 19.21 4.16 -32.70
N GLN A 341 18.98 4.97 -33.75
CA GLN A 341 17.84 5.87 -33.79
C GLN A 341 16.49 5.11 -33.74
N GLU A 342 16.38 4.01 -34.51
CA GLU A 342 15.18 3.19 -34.53
C GLU A 342 14.86 2.59 -33.15
N TRP A 343 15.89 2.08 -32.47
CA TRP A 343 15.70 1.50 -31.12
C TRP A 343 15.35 2.56 -30.07
N LEU A 344 16.00 3.73 -30.12
CA LEU A 344 15.68 4.84 -29.22
C LEU A 344 14.25 5.35 -29.42
N GLU A 345 13.74 5.39 -30.66
CA GLU A 345 12.35 5.74 -30.96
C GLU A 345 11.38 4.70 -30.38
N LYS A 346 11.66 3.40 -30.55
CA LYS A 346 10.85 2.31 -29.97
C LYS A 346 10.76 2.41 -28.45
N ILE A 347 11.89 2.66 -27.77
CA ILE A 347 11.93 2.84 -26.31
C ILE A 347 11.11 4.06 -25.89
N GLY A 348 11.26 5.19 -26.61
CA GLY A 348 10.50 6.41 -26.37
C GLY A 348 8.99 6.21 -26.57
N ASP A 349 8.57 5.38 -27.51
CA ASP A 349 7.16 5.07 -27.71
C ASP A 349 6.59 4.19 -26.58
N LEU A 350 7.37 3.25 -26.05
CA LEU A 350 6.99 2.47 -24.86
C LEU A 350 6.87 3.37 -23.61
N GLN A 351 7.75 4.35 -23.46
CA GLN A 351 7.63 5.35 -22.39
C GLN A 351 6.32 6.14 -22.49
N LYS A 352 5.99 6.62 -23.70
CA LYS A 352 4.73 7.34 -23.93
C LYS A 352 3.52 6.46 -23.62
N GLN A 353 3.57 5.18 -24.00
CA GLN A 353 2.49 4.23 -23.72
C GLN A 353 2.32 4.00 -22.22
N PHE A 354 3.43 3.77 -21.47
CA PHE A 354 3.39 3.64 -20.02
C PHE A 354 2.75 4.85 -19.35
N ILE A 355 3.15 6.06 -19.76
CA ILE A 355 2.57 7.30 -19.24
C ILE A 355 1.08 7.39 -19.60
N THR A 356 0.69 7.00 -20.80
CA THR A 356 -0.71 7.02 -21.24
C THR A 356 -1.57 6.08 -20.38
N ASP A 357 -1.06 4.88 -20.11
CA ASP A 357 -1.76 3.89 -19.29
C ASP A 357 -1.86 4.33 -17.83
N MET A 358 -0.78 4.88 -17.27
CA MET A 358 -0.78 5.41 -15.91
C MET A 358 -1.61 6.70 -15.76
N ASP A 359 -1.68 7.54 -16.80
CA ASP A 359 -2.57 8.72 -16.84
C ASP A 359 -4.05 8.32 -16.88
N ASP A 360 -4.38 7.11 -17.30
CA ASP A 360 -5.74 6.58 -17.31
C ASP A 360 -6.07 5.84 -16.02
N ASP A 361 -6.31 6.59 -14.97
CA ASP A 361 -6.75 6.08 -13.66
C ASP A 361 -5.73 5.14 -13.00
N PHE A 362 -4.44 5.49 -13.11
CA PHE A 362 -3.33 4.73 -12.54
C PHE A 362 -3.39 3.23 -12.92
N ASN A 363 -3.58 2.95 -14.21
CA ASN A 363 -3.76 1.59 -14.72
C ASN A 363 -2.44 0.81 -14.74
N THR A 364 -2.03 0.33 -13.57
CA THR A 364 -0.80 -0.47 -13.39
C THR A 364 -0.83 -1.78 -14.17
N ALA A 365 -2.01 -2.37 -14.40
CA ALA A 365 -2.13 -3.61 -15.17
C ALA A 365 -1.68 -3.43 -16.61
N ASN A 366 -2.11 -2.35 -17.27
CA ASN A 366 -1.66 -1.99 -18.61
C ASN A 366 -0.19 -1.55 -18.60
N ALA A 367 0.21 -0.73 -17.63
CA ALA A 367 1.60 -0.30 -17.47
C ALA A 367 2.57 -1.49 -17.34
N ILE A 368 2.21 -2.53 -16.59
CA ILE A 368 2.99 -3.79 -16.48
C ILE A 368 3.07 -4.49 -17.83
N SER A 369 2.02 -4.45 -18.65
CA SER A 369 2.08 -5.00 -20.01
C SER A 369 3.12 -4.29 -20.88
N VAL A 370 3.28 -2.96 -20.69
CA VAL A 370 4.34 -2.19 -21.34
C VAL A 370 5.73 -2.61 -20.85
N VAL A 371 5.88 -2.91 -19.54
CA VAL A 371 7.15 -3.43 -18.99
C VAL A 371 7.52 -4.78 -19.63
N PHE A 372 6.55 -5.68 -19.83
CA PHE A 372 6.78 -6.93 -20.54
C PHE A 372 7.18 -6.71 -22.01
N GLU A 373 6.57 -5.74 -22.69
CA GLU A 373 6.96 -5.42 -24.07
C GLU A 373 8.36 -4.80 -24.11
N LEU A 374 8.73 -3.94 -23.15
CA LEU A 374 10.09 -3.42 -23.00
C LEU A 374 11.10 -4.57 -22.84
N SER A 375 10.80 -5.55 -21.98
CA SER A 375 11.61 -6.76 -21.78
C SER A 375 11.79 -7.55 -23.06
N LYS A 376 10.72 -7.75 -23.80
CA LYS A 376 10.74 -8.44 -25.10
C LYS A 376 11.59 -7.70 -26.15
N GLN A 377 11.42 -6.38 -26.26
CA GLN A 377 12.20 -5.56 -27.19
C GLN A 377 13.70 -5.55 -26.80
N ALA A 378 14.01 -5.46 -25.49
CA ALA A 378 15.38 -5.59 -25.00
C ALA A 378 16.02 -6.92 -25.41
N ASN A 379 15.30 -8.03 -25.24
CA ASN A 379 15.79 -9.36 -25.63
C ASN A 379 15.97 -9.49 -27.16
N TYR A 380 15.10 -8.85 -27.96
CA TYR A 380 15.31 -8.80 -29.42
C TYR A 380 16.56 -7.99 -29.79
N TYR A 381 16.78 -6.85 -29.16
CA TYR A 381 17.96 -6.04 -29.36
C TYR A 381 19.24 -6.80 -29.01
N LEU A 382 19.24 -7.59 -27.95
CA LEU A 382 20.38 -8.39 -27.52
C LEU A 382 20.73 -9.55 -28.49
N MET A 383 19.84 -9.91 -29.43
CA MET A 383 20.14 -10.88 -30.51
C MET A 383 20.97 -10.26 -31.65
N GLU A 384 21.07 -8.93 -31.68
CA GLU A 384 21.88 -8.28 -32.72
C GLU A 384 23.36 -8.57 -32.54
N LYS A 385 24.07 -8.68 -33.65
CA LYS A 385 25.51 -8.97 -33.63
C LYS A 385 26.31 -7.89 -32.94
N ASN A 386 25.95 -6.63 -33.19
CA ASN A 386 26.58 -5.44 -32.63
C ASN A 386 25.54 -4.64 -31.85
N THR A 387 25.83 -4.33 -30.61
CA THR A 387 24.97 -3.54 -29.73
C THR A 387 25.64 -2.23 -29.36
N SER A 388 24.84 -1.19 -29.18
CA SER A 388 25.28 0.14 -28.76
C SER A 388 25.08 0.35 -27.26
N THR A 389 26.10 0.89 -26.61
CA THR A 389 26.01 1.30 -25.20
C THR A 389 24.86 2.30 -24.97
N ALA A 390 24.67 3.26 -25.90
CA ALA A 390 23.61 4.26 -25.79
C ALA A 390 22.20 3.64 -25.81
N VAL A 391 21.95 2.62 -26.64
CA VAL A 391 20.65 1.93 -26.68
C VAL A 391 20.45 1.05 -25.46
N ILE A 392 21.51 0.36 -25.00
CA ILE A 392 21.44 -0.43 -23.77
C ILE A 392 21.12 0.46 -22.56
N ASP A 393 21.80 1.61 -22.44
CA ASP A 393 21.55 2.57 -21.38
C ASP A 393 20.12 3.12 -21.43
N ALA A 394 19.59 3.37 -22.61
CA ALA A 394 18.20 3.80 -22.76
C ALA A 394 17.20 2.72 -22.29
N PHE A 395 17.42 1.44 -22.62
CA PHE A 395 16.61 0.34 -22.11
C PHE A 395 16.70 0.25 -20.57
N MET A 396 17.93 0.28 -20.03
CA MET A 396 18.14 0.16 -18.57
C MET A 396 17.46 1.32 -17.82
N THR A 397 17.68 2.55 -18.25
CA THR A 397 17.02 3.73 -17.67
C THR A 397 15.50 3.59 -17.71
N GLN A 398 14.95 3.09 -18.80
CA GLN A 398 13.51 2.93 -18.92
C GLN A 398 12.95 1.83 -17.99
N PHE A 399 13.70 0.74 -17.76
CA PHE A 399 13.35 -0.24 -16.73
C PHE A 399 13.39 0.37 -15.33
N GLU A 400 14.44 1.13 -15.02
CA GLU A 400 14.60 1.80 -13.72
C GLU A 400 13.47 2.80 -13.45
N ASP A 401 13.09 3.59 -14.45
CA ASP A 401 11.96 4.54 -14.35
C ASP A 401 10.63 3.82 -14.08
N PHE A 402 10.33 2.78 -14.86
CA PHE A 402 9.08 2.03 -14.70
C PHE A 402 9.00 1.31 -13.36
N PHE A 403 10.10 0.67 -12.96
CA PHE A 403 10.19 -0.01 -11.67
C PHE A 403 10.15 0.99 -10.51
N GLY A 404 10.77 2.15 -10.64
CA GLY A 404 10.70 3.24 -9.67
C GLY A 404 9.27 3.73 -9.43
N VAL A 405 8.47 3.89 -10.49
CA VAL A 405 7.05 4.25 -10.41
C VAL A 405 6.24 3.11 -9.78
N LEU A 406 6.47 1.87 -10.16
CA LEU A 406 5.77 0.71 -9.62
C LEU A 406 6.26 0.34 -8.21
N GLY A 407 7.35 0.94 -7.72
CA GLY A 407 7.96 0.63 -6.42
C GLY A 407 8.55 -0.77 -6.34
N LEU A 408 9.01 -1.29 -7.48
CA LEU A 408 9.63 -2.59 -7.63
C LEU A 408 11.16 -2.47 -7.66
N SER A 409 11.87 -3.54 -7.33
CA SER A 409 13.33 -3.63 -7.38
C SER A 409 13.79 -4.48 -8.57
N LEU A 410 14.76 -3.98 -9.33
CA LEU A 410 15.46 -4.74 -10.37
C LEU A 410 16.61 -5.57 -9.78
N GLU A 411 17.08 -5.20 -8.61
CA GLU A 411 18.15 -5.90 -7.91
C GLU A 411 17.56 -6.94 -6.96
N ASP A 412 18.28 -8.03 -6.75
CA ASP A 412 17.97 -8.92 -5.65
C ASP A 412 18.44 -8.22 -4.37
N GLU A 413 17.55 -8.05 -3.39
CA GLU A 413 18.02 -7.63 -2.07
C GLU A 413 19.03 -8.67 -1.58
N PRO A 414 20.21 -8.25 -1.12
CA PRO A 414 21.10 -9.19 -0.44
C PRO A 414 20.34 -9.72 0.78
N GLU A 415 19.89 -10.96 0.70
CA GLU A 415 19.33 -11.61 1.86
C GLU A 415 20.43 -11.71 2.92
N LEU A 416 20.10 -11.46 4.17
CA LEU A 416 21.02 -11.64 5.32
C LEU A 416 21.71 -13.03 5.36
N LEU A 417 21.22 -13.98 4.56
CA LEU A 417 21.81 -15.29 4.30
C LEU A 417 22.91 -15.29 3.22
N ASP A 418 23.04 -14.25 2.41
CA ASP A 418 23.99 -14.24 1.29
C ASP A 418 25.43 -14.09 1.78
N GLU A 419 25.66 -13.35 2.86
CA GLU A 419 26.99 -13.29 3.48
C GLU A 419 27.41 -14.67 4.05
N GLU A 420 26.49 -15.43 4.62
CA GLU A 420 26.72 -16.79 5.10
C GLU A 420 26.97 -17.76 3.93
N VAL A 421 26.19 -17.64 2.86
CA VAL A 421 26.36 -18.42 1.63
C VAL A 421 27.68 -18.11 0.95
N ASP A 422 28.03 -16.83 0.81
CA ASP A 422 29.31 -16.41 0.22
C ASP A 422 30.50 -16.87 1.08
N GLN A 423 30.38 -16.83 2.41
CA GLN A 423 31.42 -17.37 3.31
C GLN A 423 31.54 -18.88 3.15
N LEU A 424 30.44 -19.64 3.11
CA LEU A 424 30.47 -21.09 2.88
C LEU A 424 31.07 -21.44 1.50
N ILE A 425 30.79 -20.65 0.46
CA ILE A 425 31.40 -20.84 -0.85
C ILE A 425 32.91 -20.57 -0.80
N ALA A 426 33.35 -19.51 -0.12
CA ALA A 426 34.75 -19.19 0.06
C ALA A 426 35.46 -20.31 0.82
N ASP A 427 34.87 -20.82 1.90
CA ASP A 427 35.39 -21.93 2.69
C ASP A 427 35.49 -23.23 1.88
N ARG A 428 34.48 -23.52 1.04
CA ARG A 428 34.53 -24.66 0.12
C ARG A 428 35.66 -24.53 -0.90
N ILE A 429 35.85 -23.34 -1.49
CA ILE A 429 36.95 -23.10 -2.42
C ILE A 429 38.30 -23.28 -1.73
N GLN A 430 38.46 -22.79 -0.48
CA GLN A 430 39.66 -22.94 0.28
C GLN A 430 39.91 -24.42 0.62
N ALA A 431 38.89 -25.16 1.07
CA ALA A 431 38.99 -26.59 1.37
C ALA A 431 39.44 -27.39 0.13
N ARG A 432 38.94 -27.05 -1.07
CA ARG A 432 39.42 -27.69 -2.33
C ARG A 432 40.89 -27.36 -2.64
N LYS A 433 41.35 -26.13 -2.39
CA LYS A 433 42.77 -25.73 -2.55
C LYS A 433 43.67 -26.50 -1.61
N ASP A 434 43.21 -26.70 -0.39
CA ASP A 434 43.93 -27.44 0.66
C ASP A 434 43.81 -28.97 0.53
N ARG A 435 43.17 -29.45 -0.56
CA ARG A 435 42.89 -30.87 -0.83
C ARG A 435 42.06 -31.56 0.25
N ASN A 436 41.31 -30.81 1.06
CA ASN A 436 40.37 -31.35 2.02
C ASN A 436 38.98 -31.55 1.36
N PHE A 437 38.90 -32.58 0.52
CA PHE A 437 37.71 -32.88 -0.24
C PHE A 437 36.51 -33.28 0.64
N GLN A 438 36.75 -33.86 1.80
CA GLN A 438 35.70 -34.22 2.73
C GLN A 438 34.96 -32.97 3.27
N LEU A 439 35.69 -31.93 3.66
CA LEU A 439 35.09 -30.66 4.09
C LEU A 439 34.39 -29.96 2.94
N ALA A 440 34.98 -29.96 1.74
CA ALA A 440 34.36 -29.36 0.57
C ALA A 440 33.01 -30.00 0.19
N ASP A 441 32.88 -31.33 0.34
CA ASP A 441 31.64 -32.06 0.11
C ASP A 441 30.60 -31.79 1.23
N GLN A 442 31.01 -31.71 2.48
CA GLN A 442 30.13 -31.33 3.60
C GLN A 442 29.52 -29.92 3.38
N ILE A 443 30.35 -28.95 3.01
CA ILE A 443 29.88 -27.59 2.74
C ILE A 443 28.92 -27.59 1.56
N ARG A 444 29.20 -28.36 0.50
CA ARG A 444 28.25 -28.47 -0.66
C ARG A 444 26.90 -29.04 -0.23
N ASP A 445 26.91 -30.08 0.62
CA ASP A 445 25.68 -30.70 1.10
C ASP A 445 24.90 -29.75 2.04
N GLN A 446 25.59 -28.97 2.87
CA GLN A 446 25.01 -27.91 3.68
C GLN A 446 24.35 -26.84 2.81
N LEU A 447 25.04 -26.34 1.77
CA LEU A 447 24.46 -25.36 0.81
C LEU A 447 23.24 -25.94 0.07
N LYS A 448 23.25 -27.24 -0.26
CA LYS A 448 22.12 -27.92 -0.85
C LYS A 448 20.91 -28.02 0.09
N GLU A 449 21.13 -28.26 1.39
CA GLU A 449 20.08 -28.22 2.43
C GLU A 449 19.48 -26.81 2.58
N MET A 450 20.28 -25.76 2.34
CA MET A 450 19.85 -24.38 2.27
C MET A 450 19.16 -24.00 0.93
N ASN A 451 18.89 -24.97 0.06
CA ASN A 451 18.34 -24.81 -1.28
C ASN A 451 19.20 -23.95 -2.22
N ILE A 452 20.53 -24.00 -2.04
CA ILE A 452 21.51 -23.30 -2.87
C ILE A 452 22.08 -24.26 -3.91
N ILE A 453 21.99 -23.87 -5.19
CA ILE A 453 22.55 -24.61 -6.32
C ILE A 453 23.86 -23.94 -6.75
N LEU A 454 24.96 -24.68 -6.71
CA LEU A 454 26.25 -24.20 -7.16
C LEU A 454 26.47 -24.53 -8.64
N GLU A 455 26.96 -23.56 -9.41
CA GLU A 455 27.40 -23.71 -10.78
C GLU A 455 28.90 -23.38 -10.88
N ASP A 456 29.75 -24.41 -11.02
CA ASP A 456 31.19 -24.22 -11.21
C ASP A 456 31.47 -23.82 -12.68
N THR A 457 31.98 -22.62 -12.90
CA THR A 457 32.33 -22.08 -14.23
C THR A 457 33.84 -21.90 -14.36
N ALA A 458 34.31 -21.66 -15.59
CA ALA A 458 35.74 -21.38 -15.84
C ALA A 458 36.24 -20.09 -15.17
N GLN A 459 35.31 -19.19 -14.77
CA GLN A 459 35.59 -17.91 -14.10
C GLN A 459 35.35 -17.95 -12.58
N GLY A 460 34.86 -19.07 -12.03
CA GLY A 460 34.59 -19.24 -10.60
C GLY A 460 33.28 -19.99 -10.32
N THR A 461 32.99 -20.20 -9.05
CA THR A 461 31.72 -20.80 -8.61
C THR A 461 30.66 -19.72 -8.54
N ARG A 462 29.55 -19.88 -9.24
CA ARG A 462 28.33 -19.10 -9.10
C ARG A 462 27.30 -19.91 -8.35
N TRP A 463 26.36 -19.24 -7.76
CA TRP A 463 25.25 -19.88 -7.07
C TRP A 463 23.91 -19.23 -7.39
N LYS A 464 22.85 -20.01 -7.23
CA LYS A 464 21.47 -19.53 -7.28
C LYS A 464 20.63 -20.34 -6.32
N ARG A 465 19.52 -19.79 -5.87
CA ARG A 465 18.54 -20.55 -5.09
C ARG A 465 17.75 -21.48 -6.00
N GLY A 466 17.49 -22.69 -5.52
CA GLY A 466 16.74 -23.73 -6.24
C GLY A 466 15.23 -23.56 -6.12
#